data_c93d9dca9d725d04a0ac94a3cac1088a
#
_entry.id   c93d9dca9d725d04a0ac94a3cac1088a
#
_cell.length_a   1.000
_cell.length_b   1.000
_cell.length_c   1.000
_cell.angle_alpha   90.00
_cell.angle_beta   90.00
_cell.angle_gamma   90.00
#
_symmetry.space_group_name_H-M   'P 1'
#
loop_
_entity.id
_entity.type
_entity.pdbx_description
1 polymer ?
#
loop_
_entity_poly.entity_id
_entity_poly.type
_entity_poly.pdbx_seq_one_letter_code
_entity_poly.pdbx_strand_id
1 'polypeptide(L)'
;MKTNIRLSLIPIFIVTAGLSGCSSVITATTAVASSVGHVASAVVRPFTSSPPSKPSPAGLDDYKTQVAQHVLQHNPERNFNGKLPPMLPAIVVLEITVDRDGRLADVAVQRSRDPEASQIALDSMRRSTPLPPPQQLAQATGKLTFSETFLFADRERYQLRSLAGPQTP
;
A
#
# COMPACT_ATOMS: atom_id res chain seq x y z
N MET A 1 34.08 19.12 38.70
CA MET A 1 32.90 19.34 39.54
C MET A 1 32.21 20.63 39.14
N LYS A 2 31.03 20.54 38.55
CA LYS A 2 29.91 21.50 38.61
C LYS A 2 28.81 21.00 37.71
N THR A 3 27.84 20.34 38.32
CA THR A 3 26.60 19.82 37.75
C THR A 3 25.64 21.00 37.52
N ASN A 4 25.15 21.20 36.30
CA ASN A 4 24.08 22.12 35.99
C ASN A 4 22.85 21.34 35.53
N ILE A 5 21.94 21.06 36.47
CA ILE A 5 20.60 20.56 36.23
C ILE A 5 19.75 21.74 35.78
N ARG A 6 19.30 21.77 34.54
CA ARG A 6 18.24 22.69 34.09
C ARG A 6 16.91 21.97 34.09
N LEU A 7 16.14 22.28 35.11
CA LEU A 7 14.74 21.91 35.26
C LEU A 7 13.92 22.75 34.27
N SER A 8 13.36 22.15 33.24
CA SER A 8 12.49 22.83 32.27
C SER A 8 11.04 22.51 32.60
N LEU A 9 10.31 23.52 33.03
CA LEU A 9 8.89 23.50 33.33
C LEU A 9 8.07 23.28 32.02
N ILE A 10 7.19 22.29 32.06
CA ILE A 10 6.20 22.01 31.00
C ILE A 10 4.92 22.77 31.38
N PRO A 11 4.38 23.65 30.54
CA PRO A 11 3.02 24.17 30.74
C PRO A 11 1.99 23.17 30.25
N ILE A 12 1.11 22.76 31.14
CA ILE A 12 -0.11 22.00 30.85
C ILE A 12 -1.11 22.97 30.22
N PHE A 13 -1.49 22.73 28.97
CA PHE A 13 -2.65 23.36 28.33
C PHE A 13 -3.84 22.39 28.38
N ILE A 14 -4.79 22.75 29.25
CA ILE A 14 -6.13 22.17 29.28
C ILE A 14 -6.96 22.91 28.22
N VAL A 15 -7.45 22.21 27.23
CA VAL A 15 -8.48 22.73 26.31
C VAL A 15 -9.72 21.87 26.41
N THR A 16 -10.77 22.55 26.78
CA THR A 16 -12.13 22.13 27.09
C THR A 16 -12.92 21.68 25.84
N ALA A 17 -13.84 20.78 26.11
CA ALA A 17 -14.84 20.19 25.22
C ALA A 17 -15.68 21.20 24.42
N GLY A 18 -15.94 20.80 23.14
CA GLY A 18 -17.02 21.34 22.30
C GLY A 18 -17.79 20.19 21.70
N LEU A 19 -18.92 19.82 22.29
CA LEU A 19 -19.95 18.98 21.71
C LEU A 19 -20.75 19.81 20.71
N SER A 20 -20.78 19.44 19.46
CA SER A 20 -21.80 19.89 18.51
C SER A 20 -22.29 18.68 17.73
N GLY A 21 -23.43 18.19 18.14
CA GLY A 21 -24.20 17.19 17.46
C GLY A 21 -24.93 17.79 16.24
N CYS A 22 -24.91 17.11 15.12
CA CYS A 22 -25.86 17.30 14.05
C CYS A 22 -26.52 15.95 13.74
N SER A 23 -27.72 15.77 14.29
CA SER A 23 -28.62 14.69 13.95
C SER A 23 -29.29 15.01 12.62
N SER A 24 -29.02 14.25 11.58
CA SER A 24 -29.81 14.25 10.34
C SER A 24 -30.90 13.19 10.45
N VAL A 25 -32.12 13.64 10.69
CA VAL A 25 -33.33 12.81 10.64
C VAL A 25 -33.71 12.61 9.18
N ILE A 26 -33.61 11.38 8.67
CA ILE A 26 -34.16 11.00 7.37
C ILE A 26 -35.58 10.51 7.58
N THR A 27 -36.57 11.29 7.14
CA THR A 27 -37.98 10.94 7.13
C THR A 27 -38.23 9.94 5.98
N ALA A 28 -38.56 8.70 6.33
CA ALA A 28 -39.00 7.70 5.36
C ALA A 28 -40.46 7.96 5.02
N THR A 29 -40.76 8.32 3.75
CA THR A 29 -42.13 8.38 3.21
C THR A 29 -42.46 7.02 2.64
N THR A 30 -43.40 6.32 3.27
CA THR A 30 -44.00 5.07 2.78
C THR A 30 -44.98 5.39 1.65
N ALA A 31 -44.69 4.96 0.44
CA ALA A 31 -45.65 4.84 -0.63
C ALA A 31 -45.95 3.37 -0.88
N VAL A 32 -47.20 2.97 -0.54
CA VAL A 32 -47.74 1.64 -0.85
C VAL A 32 -48.27 1.68 -2.29
N ALA A 33 -47.68 0.90 -3.17
CA ALA A 33 -48.29 0.56 -4.45
C ALA A 33 -48.20 -0.95 -4.64
N SER A 34 -49.37 -1.58 -4.56
CA SER A 34 -49.60 -2.98 -4.89
C SER A 34 -49.50 -3.20 -6.37
N SER A 35 -48.66 -4.11 -6.85
CA SER A 35 -48.89 -4.79 -8.14
C SER A 35 -48.24 -6.20 -8.12
N VAL A 36 -49.08 -7.13 -8.52
CA VAL A 36 -48.93 -8.57 -8.62
C VAL A 36 -47.87 -9.01 -9.60
N GLY A 37 -47.07 -9.97 -9.18
CA GLY A 37 -46.55 -11.04 -10.05
C GLY A 37 -45.34 -10.74 -10.92
N HIS A 38 -44.17 -11.22 -10.48
CA HIS A 38 -43.27 -12.04 -11.30
C HIS A 38 -42.17 -12.55 -10.37
N VAL A 39 -42.09 -13.85 -10.20
CA VAL A 39 -40.98 -14.54 -9.52
C VAL A 39 -39.72 -14.38 -10.36
N ALA A 40 -38.96 -13.34 -10.12
CA ALA A 40 -37.61 -13.24 -10.64
C ALA A 40 -36.65 -13.90 -9.66
N SER A 41 -36.11 -15.05 -10.07
CA SER A 41 -35.01 -15.72 -9.36
C SER A 41 -33.87 -14.74 -9.15
N ALA A 42 -33.72 -14.25 -7.92
CA ALA A 42 -32.58 -13.43 -7.52
C ALA A 42 -31.34 -14.33 -7.56
N VAL A 43 -30.57 -14.23 -8.63
CA VAL A 43 -29.21 -14.74 -8.68
C VAL A 43 -28.42 -13.92 -7.67
N VAL A 44 -28.17 -14.51 -6.50
CA VAL A 44 -27.26 -13.97 -5.50
C VAL A 44 -25.87 -14.02 -6.11
N ARG A 45 -25.45 -12.89 -6.71
CA ARG A 45 -24.05 -12.68 -7.08
C ARG A 45 -23.27 -12.53 -5.77
N PRO A 46 -22.22 -13.32 -5.52
CA PRO A 46 -21.34 -13.06 -4.39
C PRO A 46 -20.70 -11.69 -4.62
N PHE A 47 -20.91 -10.78 -3.67
CA PHE A 47 -20.25 -9.48 -3.63
C PHE A 47 -18.76 -9.68 -3.40
N THR A 48 -18.00 -9.91 -4.44
CA THR A 48 -16.56 -9.65 -4.44
C THR A 48 -16.36 -8.17 -4.75
N SER A 49 -16.80 -7.31 -3.84
CA SER A 49 -16.47 -5.90 -3.88
C SER A 49 -15.03 -5.74 -3.43
N SER A 50 -14.09 -5.87 -4.36
CA SER A 50 -12.82 -5.20 -4.18
C SER A 50 -13.13 -3.70 -4.07
N PRO A 51 -12.63 -2.99 -3.05
CA PRO A 51 -12.82 -1.55 -2.98
C PRO A 51 -12.31 -0.93 -4.29
N PRO A 52 -13.03 0.05 -4.87
CA PRO A 52 -12.61 0.69 -6.11
C PRO A 52 -11.20 1.25 -5.89
N SER A 53 -10.24 0.72 -6.64
CA SER A 53 -8.87 1.22 -6.63
C SER A 53 -8.90 2.67 -7.09
N LYS A 54 -8.40 3.57 -6.24
CA LYS A 54 -8.24 4.98 -6.61
C LYS A 54 -7.42 5.04 -7.90
N PRO A 55 -7.81 5.83 -8.93
CA PRO A 55 -7.04 5.93 -10.16
C PRO A 55 -5.58 6.28 -9.85
N SER A 56 -4.64 5.47 -10.36
CA SER A 56 -3.21 5.77 -10.23
C SER A 56 -2.88 7.05 -11.00
N PRO A 57 -1.99 7.91 -10.48
CA PRO A 57 -1.48 9.03 -11.25
C PRO A 57 -0.88 8.54 -12.58
N ALA A 58 -1.04 9.31 -13.65
CA ALA A 58 -0.46 8.98 -14.94
C ALA A 58 1.07 8.78 -14.81
N GLY A 59 1.59 7.67 -15.38
CA GLY A 59 3.00 7.30 -15.31
C GLY A 59 3.44 6.58 -14.04
N LEU A 60 2.56 6.36 -13.06
CA LEU A 60 2.92 5.64 -11.83
C LEU A 60 3.24 4.18 -12.10
N ASP A 61 2.51 3.52 -12.98
CA ASP A 61 2.76 2.09 -13.29
C ASP A 61 4.09 1.90 -14.02
N ASP A 62 4.44 2.82 -14.93
CA ASP A 62 5.75 2.83 -15.59
C ASP A 62 6.87 3.05 -14.56
N TYR A 63 6.68 3.98 -13.64
CA TYR A 63 7.64 4.23 -12.57
C TYR A 63 7.82 3.02 -11.66
N LYS A 64 6.74 2.36 -11.26
CA LYS A 64 6.79 1.13 -10.46
C LYS A 64 7.54 0.02 -11.20
N THR A 65 7.34 -0.10 -12.50
CA THR A 65 8.09 -1.05 -13.34
C THR A 65 9.59 -0.75 -13.33
N GLN A 66 9.99 0.52 -13.46
CA GLN A 66 11.39 0.93 -13.37
C GLN A 66 11.99 0.64 -11.99
N VAL A 67 11.27 0.96 -10.90
CA VAL A 67 11.70 0.66 -9.53
C VAL A 67 11.85 -0.86 -9.35
N ALA A 68 10.89 -1.64 -9.81
CA ALA A 68 10.91 -3.10 -9.68
C ALA A 68 12.13 -3.72 -10.41
N GLN A 69 12.44 -3.26 -11.62
CA GLN A 69 13.64 -3.67 -12.36
C GLN A 69 14.92 -3.30 -11.59
N HIS A 70 14.98 -2.09 -11.05
CA HIS A 70 16.11 -1.62 -10.25
C HIS A 70 16.32 -2.46 -8.99
N VAL A 71 15.23 -2.80 -8.28
CA VAL A 71 15.29 -3.65 -7.09
C VAL A 71 15.84 -5.04 -7.44
N LEU A 72 15.40 -5.66 -8.54
CA LEU A 72 15.90 -6.97 -8.95
C LEU A 72 17.39 -6.93 -9.36
N GLN A 73 17.84 -5.84 -9.98
CA GLN A 73 19.26 -5.66 -10.33
C GLN A 73 20.16 -5.60 -9.09
N HIS A 74 19.67 -5.04 -7.98
CA HIS A 74 20.41 -4.92 -6.73
C HIS A 74 20.24 -6.13 -5.80
N ASN A 75 19.35 -7.08 -6.15
CA ASN A 75 19.07 -8.29 -5.38
C ASN A 75 18.96 -9.52 -6.29
N PRO A 76 19.99 -9.81 -7.12
CA PRO A 76 19.91 -10.87 -8.11
C PRO A 76 19.70 -12.26 -7.47
N GLU A 77 20.22 -12.48 -6.25
CA GLU A 77 20.07 -13.72 -5.49
C GLU A 77 18.62 -13.95 -5.00
N ARG A 78 17.84 -12.89 -4.92
CA ARG A 78 16.43 -12.93 -4.49
C ARG A 78 15.43 -13.02 -5.65
N ASN A 79 15.91 -12.87 -6.88
CA ASN A 79 15.05 -12.88 -8.06
C ASN A 79 14.58 -14.29 -8.39
N PHE A 80 13.27 -14.47 -8.54
CA PHE A 80 12.65 -15.69 -9.04
C PHE A 80 12.19 -15.48 -10.49
N ASN A 81 12.85 -16.13 -11.44
CA ASN A 81 12.61 -15.97 -12.89
C ASN A 81 11.62 -17.00 -13.47
N GLY A 82 11.00 -17.82 -12.63
CA GLY A 82 10.09 -18.88 -13.07
C GLY A 82 8.61 -18.46 -13.05
N LYS A 83 7.74 -19.38 -13.46
CA LYS A 83 6.31 -19.27 -13.21
C LYS A 83 6.05 -19.39 -11.70
N LEU A 84 5.33 -18.42 -11.15
CA LEU A 84 4.95 -18.45 -9.72
C LEU A 84 4.11 -19.70 -9.40
N PRO A 85 4.32 -20.32 -8.23
CA PRO A 85 3.50 -21.46 -7.82
C PRO A 85 2.03 -21.02 -7.62
N PRO A 86 1.07 -21.94 -7.79
CA PRO A 86 -0.36 -21.64 -7.62
C PRO A 86 -0.70 -21.11 -6.21
N MET A 87 0.05 -21.52 -5.22
CA MET A 87 -0.03 -21.02 -3.86
C MET A 87 1.32 -20.40 -3.48
N LEU A 88 1.31 -19.11 -3.21
CA LEU A 88 2.49 -18.38 -2.78
C LEU A 88 2.72 -18.60 -1.28
N PRO A 89 3.93 -18.98 -0.85
CA PRO A 89 4.28 -19.09 0.57
C PRO A 89 4.07 -17.78 1.33
N ALA A 90 4.43 -16.66 0.72
CA ALA A 90 4.22 -15.34 1.33
C ALA A 90 3.92 -14.27 0.27
N ILE A 91 3.16 -13.26 0.69
CA ILE A 91 2.91 -12.04 -0.06
C ILE A 91 3.15 -10.87 0.90
N VAL A 92 4.05 -9.96 0.49
CA VAL A 92 4.38 -8.76 1.27
C VAL A 92 4.06 -7.53 0.44
N VAL A 93 3.25 -6.63 0.99
CA VAL A 93 2.98 -5.31 0.40
C VAL A 93 3.74 -4.27 1.20
N LEU A 94 4.64 -3.57 0.55
CA LEU A 94 5.34 -2.43 1.13
C LEU A 94 4.70 -1.12 0.67
N GLU A 95 4.60 -0.18 1.58
CA GLU A 95 4.40 1.24 1.28
C GLU A 95 5.76 1.92 1.26
N ILE A 96 6.06 2.62 0.17
CA ILE A 96 7.37 3.17 -0.14
C ILE A 96 7.21 4.65 -0.42
N THR A 97 7.98 5.48 0.27
CA THR A 97 8.03 6.92 0.03
C THR A 97 9.43 7.31 -0.42
N VAL A 98 9.50 7.94 -1.59
CA VAL A 98 10.75 8.44 -2.18
C VAL A 98 10.72 9.95 -2.36
N ASP A 99 11.87 10.60 -2.26
CA ASP A 99 12.02 12.01 -2.59
C ASP A 99 12.24 12.21 -4.11
N ARG A 100 12.41 13.48 -4.52
CA ARG A 100 12.64 13.85 -5.93
C ARG A 100 13.92 13.26 -6.53
N ASP A 101 14.92 12.98 -5.69
CA ASP A 101 16.21 12.42 -6.09
C ASP A 101 16.23 10.89 -6.06
N GLY A 102 15.12 10.24 -5.73
CA GLY A 102 15.01 8.78 -5.61
C GLY A 102 15.53 8.24 -4.28
N ARG A 103 15.83 9.10 -3.30
CA ARG A 103 16.22 8.63 -1.96
C ARG A 103 15.00 8.08 -1.23
N LEU A 104 15.19 6.95 -0.57
CA LEU A 104 14.16 6.34 0.24
C LEU A 104 13.91 7.20 1.49
N ALA A 105 12.78 7.92 1.50
CA ALA A 105 12.38 8.74 2.63
C ALA A 105 11.71 7.90 3.73
N ASP A 106 10.94 6.87 3.33
CA ASP A 106 10.33 5.91 4.24
C ASP A 106 10.00 4.60 3.52
N VAL A 107 10.00 3.48 4.26
CA VAL A 107 9.52 2.18 3.81
C VAL A 107 8.93 1.41 4.96
N ALA A 108 7.69 0.98 4.81
CA ALA A 108 6.94 0.25 5.83
C ALA A 108 6.19 -0.94 5.24
N VAL A 109 5.96 -1.97 6.06
CA VAL A 109 5.09 -3.09 5.70
C VAL A 109 3.64 -2.66 5.81
N GLN A 110 2.96 -2.54 4.68
CA GLN A 110 1.54 -2.23 4.64
C GLN A 110 0.70 -3.47 4.93
N ARG A 111 1.11 -4.63 4.39
CA ARG A 111 0.44 -5.91 4.60
C ARG A 111 1.40 -7.08 4.43
N SER A 112 1.41 -7.97 5.42
CA SER A 112 2.06 -9.27 5.38
C SER A 112 1.50 -10.17 6.47
N ARG A 113 1.68 -11.49 6.32
CA ARG A 113 1.44 -12.50 7.37
C ARG A 113 2.73 -13.23 7.75
N ASP A 114 3.82 -12.94 7.06
CA ASP A 114 5.11 -13.59 7.24
C ASP A 114 6.17 -12.54 7.64
N PRO A 115 6.65 -12.55 8.90
CA PRO A 115 7.64 -11.60 9.37
C PRO A 115 9.01 -11.75 8.70
N GLU A 116 9.42 -12.99 8.36
CA GLU A 116 10.70 -13.25 7.71
C GLU A 116 10.70 -12.71 6.27
N ALA A 117 9.65 -13.02 5.50
CA ALA A 117 9.46 -12.46 4.16
C ALA A 117 9.37 -10.93 4.19
N SER A 118 8.74 -10.36 5.22
CA SER A 118 8.66 -8.91 5.41
C SER A 118 10.03 -8.28 5.59
N GLN A 119 10.89 -8.90 6.39
CA GLN A 119 12.25 -8.42 6.60
C GLN A 119 13.06 -8.48 5.31
N ILE A 120 12.97 -9.59 4.56
CA ILE A 120 13.63 -9.74 3.25
C ILE A 120 13.20 -8.64 2.28
N ALA A 121 11.89 -8.36 2.20
CA ALA A 121 11.36 -7.32 1.32
C ALA A 121 11.86 -5.91 1.71
N LEU A 122 11.84 -5.58 3.01
CA LEU A 122 12.37 -4.31 3.54
C LEU A 122 13.86 -4.14 3.24
N ASP A 123 14.66 -5.17 3.47
CA ASP A 123 16.10 -5.13 3.25
C ASP A 123 16.44 -5.02 1.77
N SER A 124 15.66 -5.70 0.91
CA SER A 124 15.80 -5.57 -0.55
C SER A 124 15.54 -4.14 -1.02
N MET A 125 14.50 -3.47 -0.50
CA MET A 125 14.24 -2.06 -0.82
C MET A 125 15.36 -1.14 -0.33
N ARG A 126 15.81 -1.31 0.91
CA ARG A 126 16.88 -0.48 1.48
C ARG A 126 18.20 -0.63 0.74
N ARG A 127 18.55 -1.86 0.33
CA ARG A 127 19.76 -2.17 -0.44
C ARG A 127 19.74 -1.53 -1.84
N SER A 128 18.55 -1.32 -2.39
CA SER A 128 18.37 -0.76 -3.72
C SER A 128 18.39 0.77 -3.77
N THR A 129 18.66 1.43 -2.66
CA THR A 129 18.74 2.91 -2.59
C THR A 129 20.06 3.42 -3.19
N PRO A 130 20.05 4.53 -3.97
CA PRO A 130 18.88 5.31 -4.39
C PRO A 130 18.06 4.62 -5.50
N LEU A 131 16.73 4.80 -5.45
CA LEU A 131 15.81 4.32 -6.48
C LEU A 131 15.82 5.27 -7.70
N PRO A 132 15.27 4.89 -8.85
CA PRO A 132 15.07 5.82 -9.95
C PRO A 132 14.29 7.06 -9.48
N PRO A 133 14.71 8.29 -9.90
CA PRO A 133 14.00 9.50 -9.52
C PRO A 133 12.56 9.51 -10.05
N PRO A 134 11.54 9.85 -9.24
CA PRO A 134 10.14 9.83 -9.63
C PRO A 134 9.72 10.97 -10.58
N GLN A 135 10.66 11.83 -10.98
CA GLN A 135 10.47 12.93 -11.93
C GLN A 135 9.21 13.77 -11.65
N GLN A 136 8.25 13.78 -12.60
CA GLN A 136 7.04 14.59 -12.51
C GLN A 136 6.09 14.14 -11.39
N LEU A 137 6.13 12.86 -11.01
CA LEU A 137 5.24 12.29 -9.99
C LEU A 137 5.48 12.88 -8.58
N ALA A 138 6.68 13.40 -8.31
CA ALA A 138 7.01 14.03 -7.03
C ALA A 138 7.01 15.58 -7.07
N GLN A 139 6.59 16.19 -8.19
CA GLN A 139 6.71 17.66 -8.36
C GLN A 139 5.84 18.43 -7.35
N ALA A 140 4.61 18.00 -7.13
CA ALA A 140 3.65 18.74 -6.31
C ALA A 140 4.02 18.73 -4.80
N THR A 141 4.48 17.59 -4.29
CA THR A 141 4.68 17.38 -2.85
C THR A 141 6.16 17.23 -2.45
N GLY A 142 7.07 17.13 -3.44
CA GLY A 142 8.49 16.83 -3.20
C GLY A 142 8.77 15.37 -2.90
N LYS A 143 7.73 14.54 -2.79
CA LYS A 143 7.79 13.11 -2.47
C LYS A 143 6.73 12.35 -3.25
N LEU A 144 6.99 11.07 -3.49
CA LEU A 144 6.03 10.12 -4.05
C LEU A 144 5.87 8.95 -3.09
N THR A 145 4.62 8.63 -2.72
CA THR A 145 4.30 7.41 -1.97
C THR A 145 3.53 6.45 -2.87
N PHE A 146 3.96 5.20 -2.90
CA PHE A 146 3.31 4.14 -3.66
C PHE A 146 3.47 2.78 -2.97
N SER A 147 2.66 1.80 -3.37
CA SER A 147 2.79 0.44 -2.87
C SER A 147 3.38 -0.49 -3.92
N GLU A 148 4.27 -1.39 -3.48
CA GLU A 148 4.78 -2.49 -4.31
C GLU A 148 4.57 -3.82 -3.58
N THR A 149 4.30 -4.88 -4.35
CA THR A 149 4.01 -6.20 -3.81
C THR A 149 5.10 -7.19 -4.18
N PHE A 150 5.66 -7.82 -3.16
CA PHE A 150 6.62 -8.93 -3.27
C PHE A 150 5.85 -10.26 -3.23
N LEU A 151 5.94 -11.03 -4.29
CA LEU A 151 5.31 -12.33 -4.47
C LEU A 151 6.39 -13.39 -4.27
N PHE A 152 6.45 -13.99 -3.09
CA PHE A 152 7.45 -14.99 -2.75
C PHE A 152 7.11 -16.33 -3.41
N ALA A 153 8.02 -16.85 -4.21
CA ALA A 153 7.92 -18.17 -4.83
C ALA A 153 8.40 -19.28 -3.89
N ASP A 154 9.30 -18.94 -3.00
CA ASP A 154 9.82 -19.76 -1.90
C ASP A 154 10.15 -18.88 -0.69
N ARG A 155 10.90 -19.38 0.29
CA ARG A 155 11.22 -18.62 1.51
C ARG A 155 12.14 -17.43 1.26
N GLU A 156 12.88 -17.42 0.16
CA GLU A 156 13.96 -16.44 -0.04
C GLU A 156 13.82 -15.63 -1.32
N ARG A 157 13.15 -16.18 -2.34
CA ARG A 157 13.09 -15.57 -3.67
C ARG A 157 11.67 -15.10 -4.01
N TYR A 158 11.60 -13.97 -4.67
CA TYR A 158 10.35 -13.31 -5.01
C TYR A 158 10.35 -12.77 -6.45
N GLN A 159 9.15 -12.49 -6.94
CA GLN A 159 8.91 -11.57 -8.05
C GLN A 159 8.22 -10.31 -7.52
N LEU A 160 8.49 -9.20 -8.18
CA LEU A 160 7.73 -7.96 -7.93
C LEU A 160 6.50 -7.94 -8.84
N ARG A 161 5.34 -7.60 -8.25
CA ARG A 161 4.06 -7.63 -8.99
C ARG A 161 4.07 -6.74 -10.22
N SER A 162 4.76 -5.60 -10.17
CA SER A 162 4.90 -4.67 -11.31
C SER A 162 5.63 -5.29 -12.51
N LEU A 163 6.34 -6.42 -12.32
CA LEU A 163 7.02 -7.18 -13.38
C LEU A 163 6.39 -8.55 -13.64
N ALA A 164 5.56 -9.04 -12.72
CA ALA A 164 4.92 -10.33 -12.88
C ALA A 164 3.93 -10.30 -14.05
N GLY A 165 4.10 -11.21 -14.99
CA GLY A 165 3.16 -11.39 -16.09
C GLY A 165 1.76 -11.81 -15.59
N PRO A 166 0.73 -11.79 -16.47
CA PRO A 166 -0.59 -12.30 -16.14
C PRO A 166 -0.48 -13.76 -15.65
N GLN A 167 -1.02 -14.01 -14.46
CA GLN A 167 -1.11 -15.37 -13.95
C GLN A 167 -2.27 -16.04 -14.69
N THR A 168 -1.96 -16.99 -15.55
CA THR A 168 -2.99 -17.83 -16.21
C THR A 168 -3.63 -18.74 -15.15
N PRO A 169 -4.96 -18.87 -15.14
CA PRO A 169 -5.66 -19.81 -14.24
C PRO A 169 -5.24 -21.25 -14.44
#